data_38ce714a0c55ad85232271a1c74a821a
#
_entry.id   38ce714a0c55ad85232271a1c74a821a
#
_cell.length_a   1.000
_cell.length_b   1.000
_cell.length_c   1.000
_cell.angle_alpha   90.00
_cell.angle_beta   90.00
_cell.angle_gamma   90.00
#
_symmetry.space_group_name_H-M   'P 1'
#
loop_
_entity.id
_entity.type
_entity.pdbx_description
1 polymer ?
#
loop_
_entity_poly.entity_id
_entity_poly.type
_entity_poly.pdbx_seq_one_letter_code
_entity_poly.pdbx_strand_id
1 'polypeptide(L)'
;MTTSPAATENRTKRSSTVRAGEASGDRLRLSVYDMLVGPISTPRVFFYRETLDGEALRASLGRVLRDFPVLSGRMQKDPDGGLSVLCNDAGVRFVETYASGPMPDHGPLRTAKKGIERYLSMVLPFWVVDRDTPLFTVKLTHMKGGGSVLGFMMNHAVADGTSYMRFLESWSREHRGLDHPAPHFDREVIAALAVPSADGARTGGAHLTVTRRGRKSAFVSRLLLASAGGVTTVTTRFSATELAAMKDAATADLAGTQRWVSTNDALTAHLWKVLGTLRGRPDTASERLGLIADFRPFVSGVVPDAYWGNAITNTRPGMTAAELRSRSLGEVAAAVRAGYAENTKERIGEEVAFLDAEREAGRFPRVMTTMALDSFDTTIALNNWSKLPFYDIDFGTGAPFWYDFPSIPIPWTVHIAPTPPDQDGGRDVYMALPRAQVRTLRERERSWAGRFHRYAGSGEPFPLTF
;
A
#
# COMPACT_ATOMS: atom_id res chain seq x y z
N MET A 1 9.31 51.78 27.81
CA MET A 1 9.15 51.11 26.48
C MET A 1 8.41 49.81 26.70
N THR A 2 7.13 49.84 26.50
CA THR A 2 6.21 48.71 26.69
C THR A 2 6.19 47.92 25.40
N THR A 3 6.75 46.71 25.41
CA THR A 3 6.63 45.75 24.30
C THR A 3 5.21 45.25 24.25
N SER A 4 4.52 45.59 23.17
CA SER A 4 3.19 45.06 22.82
C SER A 4 3.27 43.55 22.67
N PRO A 5 2.34 42.77 23.24
CA PRO A 5 2.28 41.33 22.99
C PRO A 5 1.85 41.11 21.55
N ALA A 6 2.67 40.34 20.79
CA ALA A 6 2.31 39.90 19.45
C ALA A 6 0.96 39.21 19.49
N ALA A 7 0.01 39.71 18.69
CA ALA A 7 -1.30 39.15 18.52
C ALA A 7 -1.18 37.69 18.12
N THR A 8 -1.70 36.79 18.94
CA THR A 8 -1.87 35.38 18.60
C THR A 8 -2.93 35.32 17.51
N GLU A 9 -2.51 35.38 16.25
CA GLU A 9 -3.40 35.14 15.12
C GLU A 9 -4.09 33.79 15.32
N ASN A 10 -5.40 33.84 15.41
CA ASN A 10 -6.26 32.68 15.48
C ASN A 10 -6.25 32.00 14.11
N ARG A 11 -5.18 31.19 13.85
CA ARG A 11 -4.93 30.54 12.57
C ARG A 11 -5.99 29.46 12.34
N THR A 12 -7.00 29.82 11.53
CA THR A 12 -8.15 28.98 11.24
C THR A 12 -7.86 27.99 10.12
N LYS A 13 -8.55 26.84 10.14
CA LYS A 13 -8.56 25.86 9.07
C LYS A 13 -8.93 26.53 7.74
N ARG A 14 -8.09 26.39 6.72
CA ARG A 14 -8.34 26.82 5.33
C ARG A 14 -8.55 25.61 4.44
N SER A 15 -9.60 25.60 3.64
CA SER A 15 -9.84 24.60 2.60
C SER A 15 -9.93 25.29 1.24
N SER A 16 -9.23 24.75 0.25
CA SER A 16 -9.21 25.27 -1.11
C SER A 16 -9.22 24.13 -2.12
N THR A 17 -9.61 24.43 -3.35
CA THR A 17 -9.48 23.54 -4.49
C THR A 17 -8.29 24.01 -5.33
N VAL A 18 -7.32 23.13 -5.54
CA VAL A 18 -6.17 23.37 -6.41
C VAL A 18 -6.47 22.78 -7.79
N ARG A 19 -6.24 23.56 -8.84
CA ARG A 19 -6.48 23.20 -10.25
C ARG A 19 -5.19 23.38 -11.05
N ALA A 20 -5.09 22.65 -12.16
CA ALA A 20 -4.02 22.83 -13.15
C ALA A 20 -4.16 24.15 -13.90
N GLY A 21 -5.38 24.67 -14.00
CA GLY A 21 -5.73 25.86 -14.77
C GLY A 21 -6.18 25.56 -16.19
N GLU A 22 -6.00 24.34 -16.65
CA GLU A 22 -6.39 23.89 -18.00
C GLU A 22 -7.02 22.49 -17.90
N ALA A 23 -8.23 22.34 -18.43
CA ALA A 23 -8.86 21.04 -18.56
C ALA A 23 -8.51 20.46 -19.93
N SER A 24 -7.91 19.26 -19.99
CA SER A 24 -7.73 18.58 -21.28
C SER A 24 -9.08 18.14 -21.87
N GLY A 25 -10.06 17.87 -21.02
CA GLY A 25 -11.36 17.35 -21.42
C GLY A 25 -11.32 15.86 -21.81
N ASP A 26 -10.15 15.25 -21.79
CA ASP A 26 -9.96 13.86 -22.15
C ASP A 26 -10.70 12.93 -21.19
N ARG A 27 -11.10 11.79 -21.73
CA ARG A 27 -11.71 10.72 -20.97
C ARG A 27 -10.75 9.55 -20.88
N LEU A 28 -10.11 9.38 -19.72
CA LEU A 28 -9.22 8.26 -19.44
C LEU A 28 -10.06 7.05 -19.00
N ARG A 29 -10.21 6.06 -19.88
CA ARG A 29 -10.85 4.80 -19.52
C ARG A 29 -9.93 3.99 -18.59
N LEU A 30 -10.46 3.49 -17.48
CA LEU A 30 -9.72 2.69 -16.53
C LEU A 30 -9.51 1.26 -17.04
N SER A 31 -8.34 0.69 -16.76
CA SER A 31 -8.02 -0.70 -17.08
C SER A 31 -8.81 -1.67 -16.18
N VAL A 32 -8.80 -2.94 -16.54
CA VAL A 32 -9.43 -4.00 -15.73
C VAL A 32 -8.77 -4.14 -14.35
N TYR A 33 -7.46 -3.86 -14.22
CA TYR A 33 -6.78 -3.83 -12.92
C TYR A 33 -7.17 -2.62 -12.07
N ASP A 34 -7.33 -1.44 -12.69
CA ASP A 34 -7.85 -0.24 -12.02
C ASP A 34 -9.25 -0.52 -11.42
N MET A 35 -10.10 -1.16 -12.21
CA MET A 35 -11.44 -1.54 -11.80
C MET A 35 -11.47 -2.66 -10.75
N LEU A 36 -10.52 -3.62 -10.80
CA LEU A 36 -10.42 -4.74 -9.87
C LEU A 36 -10.10 -4.25 -8.44
N VAL A 37 -9.17 -3.33 -8.32
CA VAL A 37 -8.84 -2.68 -7.04
C VAL A 37 -10.02 -1.87 -6.53
N GLY A 38 -10.72 -1.21 -7.43
CA GLY A 38 -11.91 -0.43 -7.16
C GLY A 38 -11.66 0.93 -6.50
N PRO A 39 -12.73 1.72 -6.33
CA PRO A 39 -12.65 3.12 -5.92
C PRO A 39 -12.45 3.29 -4.40
N ILE A 40 -11.46 2.63 -3.83
CA ILE A 40 -11.02 2.84 -2.45
C ILE A 40 -9.92 3.90 -2.40
N SER A 41 -9.77 4.58 -1.26
CA SER A 41 -8.70 5.56 -1.09
C SER A 41 -7.58 5.02 -0.23
N THR A 42 -6.34 5.27 -0.66
CA THR A 42 -5.12 4.87 0.05
C THR A 42 -4.51 6.08 0.74
N PRO A 43 -4.45 6.09 2.07
CA PRO A 43 -3.85 7.17 2.84
C PRO A 43 -2.33 7.02 2.96
N ARG A 44 -1.63 8.17 3.02
CA ARG A 44 -0.21 8.30 3.33
C ARG A 44 -0.01 9.53 4.18
N VAL A 45 0.85 9.46 5.19
CA VAL A 45 1.15 10.58 6.09
C VAL A 45 2.66 10.71 6.25
N PHE A 46 3.20 11.87 5.93
CA PHE A 46 4.63 12.18 6.01
C PHE A 46 4.88 13.28 7.02
N PHE A 47 5.92 13.13 7.81
CA PHE A 47 6.28 14.04 8.89
C PHE A 47 7.60 14.74 8.54
N TYR A 48 7.57 16.06 8.55
CA TYR A 48 8.73 16.93 8.23
C TYR A 48 9.15 17.71 9.47
N ARG A 49 10.45 17.80 9.72
CA ARG A 49 11.00 18.56 10.86
C ARG A 49 10.77 20.05 10.68
N GLU A 50 10.83 20.52 9.44
CA GLU A 50 10.67 21.92 9.09
C GLU A 50 9.22 22.25 8.75
N THR A 51 8.89 23.55 8.86
CA THR A 51 7.58 24.05 8.47
C THR A 51 7.52 24.24 6.97
N LEU A 52 6.59 23.55 6.33
CA LEU A 52 6.34 23.66 4.89
C LEU A 52 5.45 24.87 4.56
N ASP A 53 5.72 25.53 3.44
CA ASP A 53 4.89 26.64 2.94
C ASP A 53 3.67 26.12 2.19
N GLY A 54 2.50 26.32 2.79
CA GLY A 54 1.22 25.88 2.19
C GLY A 54 0.86 26.61 0.89
N GLU A 55 1.32 27.84 0.67
CA GLU A 55 1.07 28.57 -0.57
C GLU A 55 1.96 28.08 -1.70
N ALA A 56 3.25 27.90 -1.44
CA ALA A 56 4.19 27.31 -2.39
C ALA A 56 3.80 25.88 -2.76
N LEU A 57 3.30 25.07 -1.80
CA LEU A 57 2.79 23.72 -2.06
C LEU A 57 1.56 23.75 -2.98
N ARG A 58 0.60 24.64 -2.75
CA ARG A 58 -0.57 24.78 -3.63
C ARG A 58 -0.16 25.19 -5.05
N ALA A 59 0.74 26.17 -5.17
CA ALA A 59 1.22 26.65 -6.45
C ALA A 59 1.93 25.52 -7.25
N SER A 60 2.83 24.78 -6.64
CA SER A 60 3.52 23.67 -7.29
C SER A 60 2.59 22.47 -7.56
N LEU A 61 1.61 22.21 -6.68
CA LEU A 61 0.58 21.21 -6.97
C LEU A 61 -0.20 21.57 -8.23
N GLY A 62 -0.61 22.85 -8.39
CA GLY A 62 -1.30 23.29 -9.60
C GLY A 62 -0.46 23.07 -10.86
N ARG A 63 0.86 23.30 -10.79
CA ARG A 63 1.74 23.08 -11.95
C ARG A 63 1.88 21.59 -12.29
N VAL A 64 2.19 20.73 -11.33
CA VAL A 64 2.36 19.29 -11.58
C VAL A 64 1.07 18.61 -12.04
N LEU A 65 -0.09 19.12 -11.66
CA LEU A 65 -1.38 18.58 -12.11
C LEU A 65 -1.60 18.73 -13.63
N ARG A 66 -0.85 19.58 -14.34
CA ARG A 66 -0.87 19.65 -15.81
C ARG A 66 -0.38 18.34 -16.43
N ASP A 67 0.64 17.73 -15.82
CA ASP A 67 1.17 16.45 -16.25
C ASP A 67 0.39 15.25 -15.69
N PHE A 68 -0.45 15.47 -14.66
CA PHE A 68 -1.28 14.45 -14.01
C PHE A 68 -2.78 14.83 -14.00
N PRO A 69 -3.40 15.11 -15.17
CA PRO A 69 -4.77 15.64 -15.25
C PRO A 69 -5.83 14.69 -14.66
N VAL A 70 -5.54 13.40 -14.60
CA VAL A 70 -6.40 12.39 -13.98
C VAL A 70 -6.65 12.67 -12.49
N LEU A 71 -5.70 13.27 -11.77
CA LEU A 71 -5.83 13.56 -10.34
C LEU A 71 -6.73 14.76 -10.05
N SER A 72 -6.83 15.71 -10.98
CA SER A 72 -7.78 16.84 -10.91
C SER A 72 -9.14 16.52 -11.52
N GLY A 73 -9.29 15.32 -12.12
CA GLY A 73 -10.51 14.86 -12.77
C GLY A 73 -11.57 14.31 -11.82
N ARG A 74 -12.63 13.74 -12.44
CA ARG A 74 -13.74 13.07 -11.73
C ARG A 74 -14.05 11.71 -12.35
N MET A 75 -14.33 10.73 -11.50
CA MET A 75 -14.65 9.37 -11.93
C MET A 75 -16.11 9.26 -12.37
N GLN A 76 -16.33 8.60 -13.49
CA GLN A 76 -17.64 8.39 -14.08
C GLN A 76 -17.81 6.92 -14.47
N LYS A 77 -19.04 6.45 -14.42
CA LYS A 77 -19.41 5.16 -14.94
C LYS A 77 -19.66 5.24 -16.44
N ASP A 78 -19.12 4.28 -17.18
CA ASP A 78 -19.35 4.15 -18.61
C ASP A 78 -20.64 3.36 -18.91
N PRO A 79 -21.27 3.57 -20.09
CA PRO A 79 -22.49 2.85 -20.47
C PRO A 79 -22.34 1.31 -20.49
N ASP A 80 -21.14 0.80 -20.77
CA ASP A 80 -20.82 -0.63 -20.77
C ASP A 80 -20.46 -1.19 -19.37
N GLY A 81 -20.62 -0.36 -18.33
CA GLY A 81 -20.31 -0.74 -16.95
C GLY A 81 -18.84 -0.56 -16.56
N GLY A 82 -17.98 -0.07 -17.47
CA GLY A 82 -16.63 0.36 -17.20
C GLY A 82 -16.59 1.62 -16.31
N LEU A 83 -15.37 2.05 -15.98
CA LEU A 83 -15.13 3.31 -15.29
C LEU A 83 -14.14 4.14 -16.11
N SER A 84 -14.35 5.45 -16.11
CA SER A 84 -13.46 6.44 -16.72
C SER A 84 -13.22 7.60 -15.78
N VAL A 85 -12.11 8.30 -15.98
CA VAL A 85 -11.87 9.61 -15.37
C VAL A 85 -12.04 10.67 -16.45
N LEU A 86 -12.95 11.61 -16.23
CA LEU A 86 -13.05 12.83 -17.04
C LEU A 86 -12.03 13.83 -16.50
N CYS A 87 -11.03 14.19 -17.32
CA CYS A 87 -9.97 15.14 -17.00
C CYS A 87 -10.46 16.58 -17.14
N ASN A 88 -11.44 16.96 -16.33
CA ASN A 88 -12.18 18.24 -16.40
C ASN A 88 -11.62 19.32 -15.49
N ASP A 89 -10.45 19.11 -14.89
CA ASP A 89 -9.81 20.01 -13.93
C ASP A 89 -10.74 20.51 -12.80
N ALA A 90 -11.65 19.65 -12.34
CA ALA A 90 -12.50 19.96 -11.19
C ALA A 90 -11.67 20.15 -9.90
N GLY A 91 -10.45 19.65 -9.88
CA GLY A 91 -9.40 19.99 -8.93
C GLY A 91 -9.27 19.06 -7.75
N VAL A 92 -8.19 19.29 -7.01
CA VAL A 92 -7.73 18.57 -5.82
C VAL A 92 -8.09 19.37 -4.58
N ARG A 93 -8.65 18.73 -3.56
CA ARG A 93 -8.94 19.39 -2.27
C ARG A 93 -7.67 19.50 -1.44
N PHE A 94 -7.27 20.72 -1.13
CA PHE A 94 -6.15 21.05 -0.26
C PHE A 94 -6.66 21.69 1.04
N VAL A 95 -6.36 21.05 2.16
CA VAL A 95 -6.75 21.51 3.50
C VAL A 95 -5.50 21.90 4.28
N GLU A 96 -5.47 23.08 4.86
CA GLU A 96 -4.40 23.55 5.73
C GLU A 96 -4.95 23.78 7.14
N THR A 97 -4.24 23.27 8.13
CA THR A 97 -4.65 23.31 9.55
C THR A 97 -3.48 23.54 10.47
N TYR A 98 -3.77 23.94 11.70
CA TYR A 98 -2.78 24.15 12.75
C TYR A 98 -3.10 23.26 13.95
N ALA A 99 -2.14 22.47 14.37
CA ALA A 99 -2.28 21.60 15.54
C ALA A 99 -1.99 22.38 16.83
N SER A 100 -2.76 22.08 17.87
CA SER A 100 -2.55 22.64 19.21
C SER A 100 -1.36 22.00 19.96
N GLY A 101 -0.92 20.82 19.52
CA GLY A 101 0.17 20.05 20.10
C GLY A 101 1.46 20.08 19.28
N PRO A 102 2.59 19.69 19.89
CA PRO A 102 3.87 19.57 19.21
C PRO A 102 3.86 18.40 18.21
N MET A 103 4.94 18.32 17.40
CA MET A 103 5.21 17.17 16.56
C MET A 103 5.19 15.90 17.43
N PRO A 104 4.44 14.86 17.03
CA PRO A 104 4.48 13.59 17.73
C PRO A 104 5.90 13.05 17.80
N ASP A 105 6.32 12.58 18.98
CA ASP A 105 7.57 11.87 19.13
C ASP A 105 7.44 10.48 18.51
N HIS A 106 7.82 10.36 17.27
CA HIS A 106 7.94 9.09 16.58
C HIS A 106 9.36 8.55 16.81
N GLY A 107 9.61 8.09 18.03
CA GLY A 107 10.72 7.17 18.28
C GLY A 107 10.48 5.88 17.46
N PRO A 108 11.47 5.00 17.33
CA PRO A 108 11.35 3.80 16.52
C PRO A 108 10.11 3.00 16.93
N LEU A 109 9.09 3.03 16.07
CA LEU A 109 7.83 2.30 16.17
C LEU A 109 6.89 2.69 17.33
N ARG A 110 7.01 3.89 17.88
CA ARG A 110 6.02 4.41 18.82
C ARG A 110 4.76 4.87 18.10
N THR A 111 3.99 3.97 17.57
CA THR A 111 2.65 4.36 17.20
C THR A 111 1.65 3.32 17.60
N ALA A 112 0.99 3.59 18.68
CA ALA A 112 -0.43 3.34 18.62
C ALA A 112 -0.97 4.23 17.47
N LYS A 113 -1.31 3.66 16.33
CA LYS A 113 -1.83 4.36 15.13
C LYS A 113 -3.17 5.09 15.36
N LYS A 114 -3.55 5.27 16.61
CA LYS A 114 -4.75 6.01 17.00
C LYS A 114 -4.55 7.50 16.71
N GLY A 115 -5.37 7.99 15.79
CA GLY A 115 -5.46 9.41 15.49
C GLY A 115 -4.56 9.89 14.34
N ILE A 116 -3.94 8.99 13.59
CA ILE A 116 -3.22 9.34 12.35
C ILE A 116 -4.17 9.93 11.30
N GLU A 117 -5.45 9.53 11.33
CA GLU A 117 -6.52 10.01 10.47
C GLU A 117 -6.75 11.53 10.60
N ARG A 118 -6.41 12.13 11.75
CA ARG A 118 -6.50 13.59 11.94
C ARG A 118 -5.63 14.38 10.96
N TYR A 119 -4.60 13.77 10.39
CA TYR A 119 -3.72 14.36 9.39
C TYR A 119 -4.21 14.15 7.95
N LEU A 120 -5.37 13.56 7.74
CA LEU A 120 -5.94 13.26 6.43
C LEU A 120 -7.15 14.15 6.14
N SER A 121 -7.36 14.45 4.86
CA SER A 121 -8.60 15.02 4.34
C SER A 121 -9.44 13.87 3.77
N MET A 122 -10.23 13.23 4.63
CA MET A 122 -10.93 11.99 4.33
C MET A 122 -11.87 12.13 3.12
N VAL A 123 -11.86 11.10 2.28
CA VAL A 123 -12.82 10.84 1.22
C VAL A 123 -13.50 9.52 1.53
N LEU A 124 -14.83 9.49 1.52
CA LEU A 124 -15.57 8.26 1.76
C LEU A 124 -15.38 7.32 0.56
N PRO A 125 -14.94 6.07 0.79
CA PRO A 125 -14.91 5.07 -0.26
C PRO A 125 -16.32 4.86 -0.84
N PHE A 126 -16.42 4.48 -2.10
CA PHE A 126 -17.69 4.27 -2.84
C PHE A 126 -18.51 5.54 -3.19
N TRP A 127 -18.17 6.72 -2.65
CA TRP A 127 -18.81 8.01 -2.98
C TRP A 127 -18.01 8.83 -4.00
N VAL A 128 -17.36 8.15 -4.94
CA VAL A 128 -16.44 8.77 -5.90
C VAL A 128 -17.01 8.71 -7.32
N VAL A 129 -17.68 7.61 -7.67
CA VAL A 129 -18.23 7.41 -9.02
C VAL A 129 -19.49 8.25 -9.21
N ASP A 130 -19.56 8.95 -10.33
CA ASP A 130 -20.65 9.88 -10.71
C ASP A 130 -20.92 10.97 -9.65
N ARG A 131 -19.85 11.41 -8.98
CA ARG A 131 -19.90 12.44 -7.93
C ARG A 131 -18.80 13.48 -8.14
N ASP A 132 -19.04 14.70 -7.65
CA ASP A 132 -18.01 15.73 -7.56
C ASP A 132 -17.10 15.48 -6.34
N THR A 133 -16.48 14.30 -6.30
CA THR A 133 -15.58 13.89 -5.24
C THR A 133 -14.15 13.84 -5.77
N PRO A 134 -13.18 14.52 -5.14
CA PRO A 134 -11.80 14.52 -5.57
C PRO A 134 -11.18 13.11 -5.51
N LEU A 135 -10.40 12.77 -6.54
CA LEU A 135 -9.62 11.52 -6.60
C LEU A 135 -8.32 11.60 -5.78
N PHE A 136 -7.86 12.82 -5.53
CA PHE A 136 -6.71 13.10 -4.67
C PHE A 136 -7.03 14.22 -3.69
N THR A 137 -6.56 14.11 -2.46
CA THR A 137 -6.67 15.18 -1.46
C THR A 137 -5.37 15.31 -0.68
N VAL A 138 -5.09 16.54 -0.25
CA VAL A 138 -3.93 16.92 0.53
C VAL A 138 -4.38 17.57 1.83
N LYS A 139 -3.72 17.26 2.94
CA LYS A 139 -3.86 18.00 4.18
C LYS A 139 -2.49 18.33 4.74
N LEU A 140 -2.20 19.62 4.79
CA LEU A 140 -1.07 20.19 5.51
C LEU A 140 -1.49 20.51 6.94
N THR A 141 -0.75 20.03 7.91
CA THR A 141 -0.94 20.36 9.32
C THR A 141 0.36 20.95 9.87
N HIS A 142 0.32 22.22 10.23
CA HIS A 142 1.42 22.89 10.93
C HIS A 142 1.40 22.50 12.41
N MET A 143 2.53 22.06 12.94
CA MET A 143 2.64 21.61 14.32
C MET A 143 3.05 22.77 15.25
N LYS A 144 2.55 22.74 16.49
CA LYS A 144 2.98 23.72 17.49
C LYS A 144 4.46 23.54 17.79
N GLY A 145 5.22 24.63 17.71
CA GLY A 145 6.66 24.60 17.94
C GLY A 145 7.51 24.30 16.70
N GLY A 146 6.88 24.13 15.53
CA GLY A 146 7.57 23.89 14.26
C GLY A 146 7.29 22.51 13.67
N GLY A 147 7.69 22.34 12.41
CA GLY A 147 7.46 21.14 11.63
C GLY A 147 6.07 21.08 11.00
N SER A 148 5.91 20.17 10.05
CA SER A 148 4.68 19.97 9.30
C SER A 148 4.38 18.49 9.11
N VAL A 149 3.09 18.18 9.01
CA VAL A 149 2.60 16.85 8.61
C VAL A 149 1.80 16.98 7.33
N LEU A 150 2.21 16.25 6.29
CA LEU A 150 1.48 16.14 5.02
C LEU A 150 0.74 14.80 4.97
N GLY A 151 -0.58 14.90 4.91
CA GLY A 151 -1.46 13.76 4.71
C GLY A 151 -2.04 13.76 3.30
N PHE A 152 -1.98 12.62 2.65
CA PHE A 152 -2.46 12.40 1.31
C PHE A 152 -3.49 11.28 1.27
N MET A 153 -4.52 11.44 0.46
CA MET A 153 -5.42 10.35 0.07
C MET A 153 -5.55 10.34 -1.43
N MET A 154 -5.22 9.22 -2.05
CA MET A 154 -5.38 9.00 -3.48
C MET A 154 -6.30 7.82 -3.72
N ASN A 155 -7.19 7.95 -4.69
CA ASN A 155 -8.08 6.86 -5.09
C ASN A 155 -7.28 5.74 -5.74
N HIS A 156 -7.41 4.52 -5.24
CA HIS A 156 -6.61 3.39 -5.71
C HIS A 156 -6.99 2.96 -7.13
N ALA A 157 -8.21 3.22 -7.58
CA ALA A 157 -8.60 2.92 -8.97
C ALA A 157 -7.83 3.76 -10.01
N VAL A 158 -7.08 4.79 -9.63
CA VAL A 158 -6.28 5.56 -10.58
C VAL A 158 -4.77 5.30 -10.45
N ALA A 159 -4.30 4.79 -9.30
CA ALA A 159 -2.87 4.59 -9.06
C ALA A 159 -2.61 3.48 -8.04
N ASP A 160 -1.68 2.58 -8.34
CA ASP A 160 -1.09 1.66 -7.38
C ASP A 160 0.00 2.35 -6.51
N GLY A 161 0.65 1.57 -5.64
CA GLY A 161 1.69 2.10 -4.75
C GLY A 161 2.86 2.74 -5.50
N THR A 162 3.32 2.15 -6.58
CA THR A 162 4.41 2.65 -7.43
C THR A 162 4.00 3.96 -8.11
N SER A 163 2.84 4.00 -8.74
CA SER A 163 2.30 5.20 -9.40
C SER A 163 2.05 6.32 -8.42
N TYR A 164 1.53 6.00 -7.22
CA TYR A 164 1.31 6.98 -6.17
C TYR A 164 2.62 7.65 -5.74
N MET A 165 3.66 6.87 -5.46
CA MET A 165 4.94 7.42 -5.01
C MET A 165 5.63 8.20 -6.12
N ARG A 166 5.55 7.77 -7.37
CA ARG A 166 6.03 8.53 -8.53
C ARG A 166 5.37 9.90 -8.66
N PHE A 167 4.07 9.98 -8.43
CA PHE A 167 3.39 11.29 -8.41
C PHE A 167 3.92 12.18 -7.28
N LEU A 168 4.06 11.67 -6.06
CA LEU A 168 4.57 12.48 -4.94
C LEU A 168 6.02 12.93 -5.20
N GLU A 169 6.84 12.06 -5.78
CA GLU A 169 8.19 12.41 -6.21
C GLU A 169 8.17 13.51 -7.29
N SER A 170 7.34 13.35 -8.35
CA SER A 170 7.18 14.36 -9.40
C SER A 170 6.75 15.69 -8.83
N TRP A 171 5.77 15.70 -7.91
CA TRP A 171 5.36 16.93 -7.25
C TRP A 171 6.47 17.55 -6.39
N SER A 172 7.21 16.76 -5.64
CA SER A 172 8.33 17.26 -4.84
C SER A 172 9.47 17.84 -5.69
N ARG A 173 9.73 17.26 -6.87
CA ARG A 173 10.69 17.76 -7.85
C ARG A 173 10.21 19.06 -8.49
N GLU A 174 8.95 19.09 -8.98
CA GLU A 174 8.31 20.30 -9.52
C GLU A 174 8.29 21.45 -8.50
N HIS A 175 8.06 21.15 -7.21
CA HIS A 175 8.12 22.15 -6.14
C HIS A 175 9.49 22.81 -6.02
N ARG A 176 10.56 22.05 -6.27
CA ARG A 176 11.96 22.52 -6.23
C ARG A 176 12.45 23.04 -7.58
N GLY A 177 11.59 23.10 -8.61
CA GLY A 177 11.99 23.52 -9.97
C GLY A 177 12.88 22.52 -10.70
N LEU A 178 12.76 21.23 -10.37
CA LEU A 178 13.51 20.13 -10.99
C LEU A 178 12.62 19.38 -11.97
N ASP A 179 13.21 18.93 -13.08
CA ASP A 179 12.51 18.08 -14.04
C ASP A 179 12.06 16.76 -13.42
N HIS A 180 10.95 16.25 -13.89
CA HIS A 180 10.44 14.93 -13.50
C HIS A 180 10.01 14.11 -14.73
N PRO A 181 10.04 12.77 -14.64
CA PRO A 181 9.60 11.92 -15.75
C PRO A 181 8.13 12.12 -16.09
N ALA A 182 7.80 12.22 -17.38
CA ALA A 182 6.43 12.27 -17.84
C ALA A 182 5.72 10.92 -17.57
N PRO A 183 4.50 10.93 -17.01
CA PRO A 183 3.73 9.71 -16.81
C PRO A 183 3.14 9.18 -18.11
N HIS A 184 3.01 7.85 -18.22
CA HIS A 184 2.36 7.19 -19.33
C HIS A 184 0.98 6.69 -18.92
N PHE A 185 -0.09 7.32 -19.42
CA PHE A 185 -1.47 7.05 -18.99
C PHE A 185 -2.23 6.06 -19.88
N ASP A 186 -1.66 5.65 -21.00
CA ASP A 186 -2.35 4.76 -21.92
C ASP A 186 -2.66 3.40 -21.25
N ARG A 187 -3.95 3.10 -21.09
CA ARG A 187 -4.46 1.85 -20.49
C ARG A 187 -4.52 0.71 -21.51
N GLU A 188 -4.42 1.00 -22.80
CA GLU A 188 -4.42 -0.01 -23.85
C GLU A 188 -3.19 -0.92 -23.76
N VAL A 189 -2.09 -0.44 -23.18
CA VAL A 189 -0.91 -1.28 -22.92
C VAL A 189 -1.22 -2.44 -21.96
N ILE A 190 -2.22 -2.30 -21.09
CA ILE A 190 -2.70 -3.38 -20.23
C ILE A 190 -3.60 -4.34 -21.02
N ALA A 191 -4.52 -3.81 -21.83
CA ALA A 191 -5.38 -4.61 -22.68
C ALA A 191 -4.56 -5.42 -23.71
N ALA A 192 -3.46 -4.85 -24.23
CA ALA A 192 -2.53 -5.51 -25.13
C ALA A 192 -1.79 -6.72 -24.53
N LEU A 193 -1.83 -6.90 -23.21
CA LEU A 193 -1.30 -8.10 -22.55
C LEU A 193 -2.22 -9.30 -22.70
N ALA A 194 -3.51 -9.10 -23.03
CA ALA A 194 -4.51 -10.18 -23.05
C ALA A 194 -4.06 -11.35 -23.96
N VAL A 195 -3.98 -12.52 -23.37
CA VAL A 195 -3.71 -13.78 -24.09
C VAL A 195 -4.90 -14.70 -23.85
N PRO A 196 -5.65 -15.10 -24.91
CA PRO A 196 -6.71 -16.08 -24.77
C PRO A 196 -6.14 -17.38 -24.20
N SER A 197 -6.73 -17.88 -23.13
CA SER A 197 -6.33 -19.19 -22.59
C SER A 197 -6.70 -20.30 -23.57
N ALA A 198 -5.81 -21.28 -23.76
CA ALA A 198 -6.01 -22.44 -24.62
C ALA A 198 -7.25 -23.26 -24.24
N ASP A 199 -7.65 -23.24 -22.97
CA ASP A 199 -8.82 -23.96 -22.44
C ASP A 199 -10.12 -23.13 -22.50
N GLY A 200 -10.15 -21.98 -23.17
CA GLY A 200 -11.28 -21.05 -23.17
C GLY A 200 -11.63 -20.60 -21.74
N ALA A 201 -10.62 -20.37 -20.93
CA ALA A 201 -10.68 -20.38 -19.49
C ALA A 201 -11.72 -19.41 -18.92
N ARG A 202 -12.74 -19.98 -18.36
CA ARG A 202 -13.72 -19.36 -17.48
C ARG A 202 -13.19 -19.15 -16.04
N THR A 203 -11.89 -19.32 -15.83
CA THR A 203 -11.25 -19.17 -14.52
C THR A 203 -10.04 -18.27 -14.67
N GLY A 204 -10.00 -17.17 -13.90
CA GLY A 204 -8.85 -16.29 -13.80
C GLY A 204 -7.70 -16.94 -13.03
N GLY A 205 -7.37 -18.18 -13.36
CA GLY A 205 -6.41 -18.99 -12.61
C GLY A 205 -6.83 -19.19 -11.14
N ALA A 206 -5.87 -19.54 -10.29
CA ALA A 206 -6.11 -19.73 -8.86
C ALA A 206 -6.33 -18.42 -8.08
N HIS A 207 -6.17 -17.27 -8.73
CA HIS A 207 -6.06 -15.95 -8.05
C HIS A 207 -7.32 -15.09 -8.17
N LEU A 208 -8.15 -15.30 -9.18
CA LEU A 208 -9.38 -14.56 -9.44
C LEU A 208 -10.60 -15.52 -9.47
N THR A 209 -11.75 -15.00 -9.06
CA THR A 209 -12.98 -15.78 -9.10
C THR A 209 -14.21 -14.89 -9.23
N VAL A 210 -15.23 -15.39 -9.92
CA VAL A 210 -16.55 -14.77 -9.94
C VAL A 210 -17.35 -15.26 -8.74
N THR A 211 -17.63 -14.39 -7.80
CA THR A 211 -18.34 -14.77 -6.58
C THR A 211 -19.86 -14.92 -6.80
N ARG A 212 -20.52 -15.69 -5.95
CA ARG A 212 -21.98 -15.72 -5.88
C ARG A 212 -22.54 -14.36 -5.45
N ARG A 213 -23.77 -14.04 -5.87
CA ARG A 213 -24.47 -12.82 -5.40
C ARG A 213 -24.48 -12.78 -3.87
N GLY A 214 -24.20 -11.62 -3.28
CA GLY A 214 -24.17 -11.42 -1.84
C GLY A 214 -22.83 -11.74 -1.15
N ARG A 215 -21.90 -12.50 -1.75
CA ARG A 215 -20.63 -12.84 -1.12
C ARG A 215 -19.71 -11.62 -0.96
N LYS A 216 -19.72 -10.71 -1.94
CA LYS A 216 -18.99 -9.44 -1.86
C LYS A 216 -19.57 -8.54 -0.75
N SER A 217 -20.89 -8.48 -0.62
CA SER A 217 -21.55 -7.74 0.47
C SER A 217 -21.23 -8.34 1.84
N ALA A 218 -21.19 -9.65 1.98
CA ALA A 218 -20.75 -10.32 3.20
C ALA A 218 -19.29 -10.02 3.54
N PHE A 219 -18.39 -9.98 2.54
CA PHE A 219 -17.01 -9.56 2.72
C PHE A 219 -16.91 -8.11 3.22
N VAL A 220 -17.63 -7.19 2.59
CA VAL A 220 -17.67 -5.77 3.00
C VAL A 220 -18.22 -5.64 4.43
N SER A 221 -19.28 -6.38 4.79
CA SER A 221 -19.81 -6.38 6.16
C SER A 221 -18.78 -6.87 7.19
N ARG A 222 -18.03 -7.94 6.86
CA ARG A 222 -16.92 -8.42 7.72
C ARG A 222 -15.81 -7.37 7.85
N LEU A 223 -15.50 -6.67 6.77
CA LEU A 223 -14.51 -5.59 6.77
C LEU A 223 -14.95 -4.44 7.68
N LEU A 224 -16.21 -4.02 7.60
CA LEU A 224 -16.77 -2.97 8.47
C LEU A 224 -16.75 -3.38 9.95
N LEU A 225 -17.09 -4.61 10.26
CA LEU A 225 -17.00 -5.15 11.63
C LEU A 225 -15.56 -5.19 12.14
N ALA A 226 -14.62 -5.58 11.30
CA ALA A 226 -13.18 -5.55 11.63
C ALA A 226 -12.69 -4.11 11.87
N SER A 227 -13.14 -3.14 11.06
CA SER A 227 -12.84 -1.71 11.23
C SER A 227 -13.35 -1.16 12.55
N ALA A 228 -14.48 -1.65 13.06
CA ALA A 228 -15.06 -1.26 14.37
C ALA A 228 -14.22 -1.74 15.57
N GLY A 229 -12.99 -2.18 15.33
CA GLY A 229 -11.99 -2.50 16.35
C GLY A 229 -11.74 -4.00 16.55
N GLY A 230 -12.10 -4.83 15.58
CA GLY A 230 -11.75 -6.25 15.53
C GLY A 230 -10.28 -6.53 15.22
N VAL A 231 -9.56 -5.53 14.70
CA VAL A 231 -8.17 -5.63 14.26
C VAL A 231 -7.33 -4.51 14.91
N THR A 232 -6.09 -4.81 15.25
CA THR A 232 -5.10 -3.86 15.77
C THR A 232 -3.82 -4.02 14.97
N THR A 233 -3.16 -2.91 14.63
CA THR A 233 -1.83 -2.97 14.02
C THR A 233 -0.78 -3.16 15.12
N VAL A 234 0.06 -4.18 14.92
CA VAL A 234 1.28 -4.42 15.68
C VAL A 234 2.46 -4.11 14.79
N THR A 235 3.45 -3.40 15.31
CA THR A 235 4.63 -3.00 14.54
C THR A 235 5.90 -3.50 15.22
N THR A 236 6.92 -3.79 14.40
CA THR A 236 8.28 -4.07 14.86
C THR A 236 9.28 -3.73 13.76
N ARG A 237 10.55 -3.63 14.12
CA ARG A 237 11.66 -3.32 13.19
C ARG A 237 12.64 -4.47 13.14
N PHE A 238 13.09 -4.81 11.94
CA PHE A 238 14.20 -5.70 11.71
C PHE A 238 15.42 -4.87 11.28
N SER A 239 16.53 -4.97 11.98
CA SER A 239 17.78 -4.29 11.61
C SER A 239 18.38 -4.87 10.33
N ALA A 240 19.26 -4.11 9.67
CA ALA A 240 19.99 -4.61 8.51
C ALA A 240 20.84 -5.86 8.86
N THR A 241 21.46 -5.86 10.02
CA THR A 241 22.25 -7.01 10.52
C THR A 241 21.38 -8.25 10.73
N GLU A 242 20.21 -8.08 11.34
CA GLU A 242 19.27 -9.18 11.55
C GLU A 242 18.75 -9.74 10.21
N LEU A 243 18.45 -8.86 9.24
CA LEU A 243 18.03 -9.27 7.91
C LEU A 243 19.12 -10.03 7.16
N ALA A 244 20.37 -9.63 7.31
CA ALA A 244 21.53 -10.36 6.75
C ALA A 244 21.66 -11.75 7.37
N ALA A 245 21.66 -11.85 8.70
CA ALA A 245 21.72 -13.13 9.42
C ALA A 245 20.56 -14.07 9.05
N MET A 246 19.36 -13.51 8.86
CA MET A 246 18.18 -14.26 8.42
C MET A 246 18.36 -14.82 7.01
N LYS A 247 18.89 -14.01 6.08
CA LYS A 247 19.21 -14.45 4.71
C LYS A 247 20.28 -15.52 4.69
N ASP A 248 21.34 -15.36 5.50
CA ASP A 248 22.45 -16.32 5.59
C ASP A 248 21.93 -17.67 6.12
N ALA A 249 21.10 -17.66 7.15
CA ALA A 249 20.47 -18.87 7.68
C ALA A 249 19.60 -19.56 6.61
N ALA A 250 18.76 -18.80 5.89
CA ALA A 250 17.94 -19.35 4.82
C ALA A 250 18.78 -19.91 3.65
N THR A 251 19.90 -19.28 3.34
CA THR A 251 20.84 -19.74 2.30
C THR A 251 21.55 -21.02 2.74
N ALA A 252 21.99 -21.10 3.99
CA ALA A 252 22.62 -22.29 4.56
C ALA A 252 21.68 -23.50 4.54
N ASP A 253 20.40 -23.32 4.84
CA ASP A 253 19.37 -24.37 4.75
C ASP A 253 19.22 -24.96 3.33
N LEU A 254 19.63 -24.22 2.30
CA LEU A 254 19.55 -24.61 0.88
C LEU A 254 20.89 -25.10 0.32
N ALA A 255 21.91 -25.28 1.16
CA ALA A 255 23.23 -25.76 0.73
C ALA A 255 23.11 -27.10 -0.02
N GLY A 256 23.83 -27.20 -1.15
CA GLY A 256 23.77 -28.38 -2.03
C GLY A 256 22.58 -28.41 -2.99
N THR A 257 21.73 -27.41 -2.98
CA THR A 257 20.64 -27.22 -3.98
C THR A 257 20.98 -26.12 -5.00
N GLN A 258 20.26 -26.11 -6.13
CA GLN A 258 20.33 -25.01 -7.13
C GLN A 258 19.46 -23.81 -6.74
N ARG A 259 18.85 -23.79 -5.56
CA ARG A 259 17.92 -22.76 -5.13
C ARG A 259 18.66 -21.59 -4.49
N TRP A 260 18.15 -20.40 -4.71
CA TRP A 260 18.63 -19.17 -4.07
C TRP A 260 17.46 -18.35 -3.52
N VAL A 261 17.72 -17.53 -2.51
CA VAL A 261 16.73 -16.68 -1.87
C VAL A 261 17.29 -15.28 -1.63
N SER A 262 16.40 -14.28 -1.70
CA SER A 262 16.75 -12.90 -1.36
C SER A 262 16.44 -12.62 0.12
N THR A 263 16.92 -11.47 0.60
CA THR A 263 16.56 -10.96 1.94
C THR A 263 15.04 -10.83 2.10
N ASN A 264 14.35 -10.41 1.03
CA ASN A 264 12.88 -10.32 1.06
C ASN A 264 12.22 -11.71 1.21
N ASP A 265 12.71 -12.71 0.52
CA ASP A 265 12.16 -14.07 0.62
C ASP A 265 12.35 -14.63 2.02
N ALA A 266 13.54 -14.42 2.61
CA ALA A 266 13.86 -14.86 3.96
C ALA A 266 12.98 -14.16 5.01
N LEU A 267 12.85 -12.82 4.96
CA LEU A 267 11.99 -12.07 5.87
C LEU A 267 10.52 -12.48 5.71
N THR A 268 10.05 -12.61 4.48
CA THR A 268 8.67 -13.03 4.19
C THR A 268 8.39 -14.43 4.74
N ALA A 269 9.30 -15.37 4.52
CA ALA A 269 9.20 -16.73 5.04
C ALA A 269 9.21 -16.74 6.58
N HIS A 270 10.09 -15.96 7.19
CA HIS A 270 10.16 -15.82 8.63
C HIS A 270 8.85 -15.30 9.23
N LEU A 271 8.31 -14.22 8.67
CA LEU A 271 7.03 -13.66 9.09
C LEU A 271 5.89 -14.67 8.91
N TRP A 272 5.86 -15.41 7.79
CA TRP A 272 4.85 -16.44 7.56
C TRP A 272 4.92 -17.55 8.62
N LYS A 273 6.12 -18.04 8.95
CA LYS A 273 6.33 -19.04 10.01
C LYS A 273 5.89 -18.55 11.39
N VAL A 274 6.29 -17.34 11.77
CA VAL A 274 5.95 -16.75 13.09
C VAL A 274 4.46 -16.48 13.20
N LEU A 275 3.85 -15.86 12.20
CA LEU A 275 2.42 -15.57 12.19
C LEU A 275 1.56 -16.83 12.05
N GLY A 276 1.99 -17.83 11.27
CA GLY A 276 1.33 -19.13 11.18
C GLY A 276 1.35 -19.85 12.54
N THR A 277 2.46 -19.76 13.29
CA THR A 277 2.54 -20.25 14.66
C THR A 277 1.59 -19.49 15.60
N LEU A 278 1.51 -18.18 15.49
CA LEU A 278 0.61 -17.34 16.29
C LEU A 278 -0.87 -17.66 16.01
N ARG A 279 -1.21 -18.05 14.78
CA ARG A 279 -2.56 -18.47 14.40
C ARG A 279 -2.98 -19.77 15.08
N GLY A 280 -2.03 -20.65 15.37
CA GLY A 280 -2.26 -21.88 16.11
C GLY A 280 -3.22 -22.86 15.43
N ARG A 281 -3.21 -22.95 14.09
CA ARG A 281 -4.11 -23.80 13.33
C ARG A 281 -3.74 -25.31 13.46
N PRO A 282 -4.72 -26.21 13.33
CA PRO A 282 -4.44 -27.65 13.30
C PRO A 282 -3.45 -28.03 12.21
N ASP A 283 -2.69 -29.09 12.40
CA ASP A 283 -1.61 -29.55 11.50
C ASP A 283 -2.05 -29.72 10.04
N THR A 284 -3.25 -30.21 9.81
CA THR A 284 -3.83 -30.44 8.47
C THR A 284 -4.42 -29.19 7.83
N ALA A 285 -4.52 -28.08 8.58
CA ALA A 285 -5.10 -26.86 8.04
C ALA A 285 -4.20 -26.24 6.97
N SER A 286 -4.82 -25.70 5.92
CA SER A 286 -4.10 -24.96 4.87
C SER A 286 -3.64 -23.60 5.38
N GLU A 287 -2.36 -23.29 5.25
CA GLU A 287 -1.77 -21.97 5.42
C GLU A 287 -1.38 -21.43 4.05
N ARG A 288 -1.84 -20.22 3.71
CA ARG A 288 -1.56 -19.56 2.45
C ARG A 288 -0.94 -18.20 2.67
N LEU A 289 0.00 -17.84 1.80
CA LEU A 289 0.63 -16.53 1.78
C LEU A 289 0.22 -15.79 0.51
N GLY A 290 -0.52 -14.71 0.64
CA GLY A 290 -0.84 -13.82 -0.48
C GLY A 290 0.32 -12.85 -0.73
N LEU A 291 1.01 -13.00 -1.85
CA LEU A 291 2.13 -12.15 -2.25
C LEU A 291 1.63 -11.12 -3.27
N ILE A 292 1.58 -9.86 -2.87
CA ILE A 292 1.24 -8.75 -3.77
C ILE A 292 2.51 -8.29 -4.47
N ALA A 293 2.46 -8.17 -5.80
CA ALA A 293 3.60 -7.78 -6.62
C ALA A 293 3.22 -6.72 -7.67
N ASP A 294 4.12 -5.76 -7.90
CA ASP A 294 4.12 -4.94 -9.11
C ASP A 294 4.52 -5.84 -10.29
N PHE A 295 3.68 -5.90 -11.31
CA PHE A 295 3.94 -6.77 -12.44
C PHE A 295 4.68 -6.10 -13.61
N ARG A 296 4.93 -4.78 -13.56
CA ARG A 296 5.67 -4.08 -14.63
C ARG A 296 6.98 -4.78 -15.02
N PRO A 297 7.80 -5.26 -14.06
CA PRO A 297 9.05 -5.97 -14.41
C PRO A 297 8.85 -7.28 -15.16
N PHE A 298 7.69 -7.93 -15.02
CA PHE A 298 7.41 -9.23 -15.67
C PHE A 298 6.86 -9.07 -17.10
N VAL A 299 6.42 -7.86 -17.47
CA VAL A 299 5.84 -7.51 -18.77
C VAL A 299 6.63 -6.41 -19.48
N SER A 300 7.92 -6.28 -19.15
CA SER A 300 8.81 -5.30 -19.78
C SER A 300 8.79 -5.43 -21.31
N GLY A 301 8.83 -4.28 -22.00
CA GLY A 301 8.68 -4.22 -23.45
C GLY A 301 7.23 -4.14 -23.97
N VAL A 302 6.21 -4.38 -23.13
CA VAL A 302 4.79 -4.14 -23.43
C VAL A 302 4.26 -2.99 -22.59
N VAL A 303 4.43 -3.07 -21.27
CA VAL A 303 4.06 -1.99 -20.35
C VAL A 303 5.30 -1.12 -20.11
N PRO A 304 5.26 0.18 -20.46
CA PRO A 304 6.38 1.09 -20.23
C PRO A 304 6.67 1.24 -18.73
N ASP A 305 7.94 1.46 -18.38
CA ASP A 305 8.33 1.76 -16.99
C ASP A 305 7.60 2.98 -16.43
N ALA A 306 7.34 3.99 -17.27
CA ALA A 306 6.61 5.20 -16.90
C ALA A 306 5.09 4.98 -16.77
N TYR A 307 4.57 3.75 -16.97
CA TYR A 307 3.13 3.47 -16.84
C TYR A 307 2.60 3.90 -15.47
N TRP A 308 1.58 4.77 -15.51
CA TRP A 308 0.94 5.34 -14.34
C TRP A 308 -0.51 4.86 -14.23
N GLY A 309 -0.76 3.90 -13.38
CA GLY A 309 -2.04 3.21 -13.15
C GLY A 309 -1.83 1.99 -12.27
N ASN A 310 -2.75 1.06 -12.28
CA ASN A 310 -2.60 -0.19 -11.54
C ASN A 310 -1.93 -1.26 -12.40
N ALA A 311 -0.77 -1.73 -11.94
CA ALA A 311 -0.03 -2.85 -12.48
C ALA A 311 0.36 -3.81 -11.35
N ILE A 312 -0.64 -4.25 -10.57
CA ILE A 312 -0.46 -5.13 -9.44
C ILE A 312 -1.19 -6.45 -9.63
N THR A 313 -0.52 -7.52 -9.24
CA THR A 313 -1.08 -8.88 -9.21
C THR A 313 -0.77 -9.53 -7.87
N ASN A 314 -1.21 -10.77 -7.69
CA ASN A 314 -0.89 -11.55 -6.51
C ASN A 314 -0.71 -13.03 -6.85
N THR A 315 0.13 -13.70 -6.04
CA THR A 315 0.27 -15.16 -6.03
C THR A 315 -0.02 -15.71 -4.64
N ARG A 316 -0.23 -17.03 -4.54
CA ARG A 316 -0.68 -17.63 -3.28
C ARG A 316 0.00 -18.97 -3.00
N PRO A 317 1.33 -18.99 -2.75
CA PRO A 317 1.96 -20.20 -2.27
C PRO A 317 1.28 -20.69 -0.99
N GLY A 318 1.20 -22.00 -0.84
CA GLY A 318 0.51 -22.60 0.29
C GLY A 318 1.16 -23.91 0.71
N MET A 319 0.97 -24.26 1.99
CA MET A 319 1.36 -25.53 2.59
C MET A 319 0.45 -25.83 3.78
N THR A 320 0.57 -26.98 4.37
CA THR A 320 -0.14 -27.27 5.62
C THR A 320 0.50 -26.54 6.80
N ALA A 321 -0.26 -26.36 7.88
CA ALA A 321 0.27 -25.74 9.09
C ALA A 321 1.41 -26.58 9.72
N ALA A 322 1.37 -27.90 9.59
CA ALA A 322 2.45 -28.79 10.01
C ALA A 322 3.72 -28.54 9.19
N GLU A 323 3.61 -28.49 7.86
CA GLU A 323 4.74 -28.20 6.98
C GLU A 323 5.33 -26.82 7.26
N LEU A 324 4.51 -25.78 7.41
CA LEU A 324 4.98 -24.43 7.71
C LEU A 324 5.79 -24.37 9.02
N ARG A 325 5.41 -25.15 10.02
CA ARG A 325 6.12 -25.23 11.30
C ARG A 325 7.42 -26.05 11.18
N SER A 326 7.39 -27.21 10.51
CA SER A 326 8.49 -28.16 10.47
C SER A 326 9.59 -27.82 9.46
N ARG A 327 9.24 -27.26 8.29
CA ARG A 327 10.21 -26.91 7.25
C ARG A 327 11.22 -25.86 7.75
N SER A 328 12.43 -25.93 7.24
CA SER A 328 13.47 -24.93 7.50
C SER A 328 13.10 -23.56 6.97
N LEU A 329 13.83 -22.51 7.38
CA LEU A 329 13.61 -21.16 6.85
C LEU A 329 13.87 -21.10 5.34
N GLY A 330 14.96 -21.75 4.89
CA GLY A 330 15.32 -21.79 3.48
C GLY A 330 14.28 -22.47 2.61
N GLU A 331 13.71 -23.61 3.06
CA GLU A 331 12.64 -24.29 2.32
C GLU A 331 11.37 -23.42 2.16
N VAL A 332 10.97 -22.70 3.22
CA VAL A 332 9.83 -21.79 3.15
C VAL A 332 10.15 -20.55 2.30
N ALA A 333 11.37 -20.02 2.39
CA ALA A 333 11.83 -18.91 1.56
C ALA A 333 11.90 -19.29 0.07
N ALA A 334 12.30 -20.52 -0.24
CA ALA A 334 12.27 -21.06 -1.60
C ALA A 334 10.83 -21.19 -2.13
N ALA A 335 9.86 -21.56 -1.28
CA ALA A 335 8.45 -21.57 -1.66
C ALA A 335 7.91 -20.14 -1.92
N VAL A 336 8.33 -19.15 -1.12
CA VAL A 336 8.03 -17.73 -1.37
C VAL A 336 8.60 -17.28 -2.73
N ARG A 337 9.87 -17.62 -2.99
CA ARG A 337 10.54 -17.32 -4.27
C ARG A 337 9.81 -17.95 -5.45
N ALA A 338 9.43 -19.21 -5.34
CA ALA A 338 8.64 -19.90 -6.36
C ALA A 338 7.30 -19.21 -6.61
N GLY A 339 6.62 -18.78 -5.54
CA GLY A 339 5.38 -18.00 -5.67
C GLY A 339 5.57 -16.69 -6.43
N TYR A 340 6.66 -15.95 -6.20
CA TYR A 340 6.95 -14.76 -7.00
C TYR A 340 7.24 -15.09 -8.48
N ALA A 341 7.88 -16.22 -8.75
CA ALA A 341 8.20 -16.67 -10.10
C ALA A 341 6.98 -17.09 -10.92
N GLU A 342 5.83 -17.33 -10.29
CA GLU A 342 4.55 -17.53 -10.98
C GLU A 342 4.05 -16.30 -11.74
N ASN A 343 4.61 -15.11 -11.45
CA ASN A 343 4.25 -13.87 -12.16
C ASN A 343 4.90 -13.83 -13.55
N THR A 344 4.39 -14.60 -14.49
CA THR A 344 4.85 -14.59 -15.89
C THR A 344 3.97 -13.68 -16.73
N LYS A 345 4.47 -13.27 -17.91
CA LYS A 345 3.71 -12.48 -18.88
C LYS A 345 2.45 -13.20 -19.33
N GLU A 346 2.56 -14.50 -19.55
CA GLU A 346 1.46 -15.36 -19.98
C GLU A 346 0.35 -15.37 -18.93
N ARG A 347 0.70 -15.63 -17.65
CA ARG A 347 -0.29 -15.64 -16.57
C ARG A 347 -0.97 -14.27 -16.39
N ILE A 348 -0.23 -13.19 -16.48
CA ILE A 348 -0.79 -11.83 -16.41
C ILE A 348 -1.71 -11.58 -17.59
N GLY A 349 -1.32 -12.03 -18.80
CA GLY A 349 -2.14 -11.94 -20.00
C GLY A 349 -3.47 -12.74 -19.89
N GLU A 350 -3.42 -13.95 -19.31
CA GLU A 350 -4.62 -14.74 -19.03
C GLU A 350 -5.55 -14.06 -18.00
N GLU A 351 -4.98 -13.43 -16.96
CA GLU A 351 -5.75 -12.64 -16.00
C GLU A 351 -6.44 -11.45 -16.67
N VAL A 352 -5.75 -10.71 -17.55
CA VAL A 352 -6.34 -9.61 -18.32
C VAL A 352 -7.49 -10.11 -19.17
N ALA A 353 -7.28 -11.17 -19.96
CA ALA A 353 -8.31 -11.76 -20.82
C ALA A 353 -9.54 -12.22 -20.02
N PHE A 354 -9.34 -12.85 -18.87
CA PHE A 354 -10.43 -13.24 -17.96
C PHE A 354 -11.20 -12.01 -17.45
N LEU A 355 -10.49 -10.97 -16.97
CA LEU A 355 -11.11 -9.78 -16.43
C LEU A 355 -11.92 -9.02 -17.49
N ASP A 356 -11.41 -8.93 -18.73
CA ASP A 356 -12.12 -8.32 -19.85
C ASP A 356 -13.37 -9.14 -20.22
N ALA A 357 -13.27 -10.46 -20.31
CA ALA A 357 -14.43 -11.32 -20.58
C ALA A 357 -15.52 -11.20 -19.51
N GLU A 358 -15.12 -11.08 -18.23
CA GLU A 358 -16.08 -10.87 -17.14
C GLU A 358 -16.70 -9.46 -17.16
N ARG A 359 -15.96 -8.45 -17.63
CA ARG A 359 -16.48 -7.11 -17.86
C ARG A 359 -17.52 -7.09 -18.98
N GLU A 360 -17.19 -7.68 -20.13
CA GLU A 360 -18.10 -7.79 -21.28
C GLU A 360 -19.37 -8.55 -20.96
N ALA A 361 -19.25 -9.60 -20.14
CA ALA A 361 -20.39 -10.39 -19.67
C ALA A 361 -21.19 -9.71 -18.53
N GLY A 362 -20.85 -8.49 -18.11
CA GLY A 362 -21.51 -7.78 -17.03
C GLY A 362 -21.33 -8.41 -15.65
N ARG A 363 -20.36 -9.31 -15.48
CA ARG A 363 -20.09 -10.03 -14.22
C ARG A 363 -18.95 -9.43 -13.42
N PHE A 364 -18.21 -8.46 -13.94
CA PHE A 364 -17.07 -7.81 -13.30
C PHE A 364 -17.35 -7.36 -11.86
N PRO A 365 -18.53 -6.78 -11.50
CA PRO A 365 -18.82 -6.42 -10.11
C PRO A 365 -18.78 -7.59 -9.13
N ARG A 366 -18.77 -8.83 -9.61
CA ARG A 366 -18.70 -10.06 -8.81
C ARG A 366 -17.31 -10.67 -8.78
N VAL A 367 -16.37 -10.15 -9.57
CA VAL A 367 -14.98 -10.60 -9.55
C VAL A 367 -14.32 -10.16 -8.27
N MET A 368 -13.59 -11.06 -7.65
CA MET A 368 -12.74 -10.80 -6.47
C MET A 368 -11.47 -11.65 -6.56
N THR A 369 -10.40 -11.15 -5.94
CA THR A 369 -9.22 -11.98 -5.72
C THR A 369 -9.52 -13.03 -4.66
N THR A 370 -9.05 -14.25 -4.87
CA THR A 370 -9.19 -15.34 -3.88
C THR A 370 -8.44 -14.98 -2.59
N MET A 371 -7.34 -14.21 -2.68
CA MET A 371 -6.62 -13.67 -1.54
C MET A 371 -7.54 -12.81 -0.65
N ALA A 372 -8.32 -11.90 -1.23
CA ALA A 372 -9.24 -11.07 -0.46
C ALA A 372 -10.34 -11.90 0.21
N LEU A 373 -10.90 -12.87 -0.51
CA LEU A 373 -11.96 -13.75 0.02
C LEU A 373 -11.50 -14.57 1.24
N ASP A 374 -10.25 -15.02 1.22
CA ASP A 374 -9.68 -15.89 2.23
C ASP A 374 -8.86 -15.13 3.29
N SER A 375 -8.79 -13.79 3.23
CA SER A 375 -8.03 -12.96 4.16
C SER A 375 -8.49 -13.07 5.62
N PHE A 376 -9.75 -13.41 5.83
CA PHE A 376 -10.30 -13.65 7.17
C PHE A 376 -10.12 -15.10 7.67
N ASP A 377 -9.59 -15.99 6.85
CA ASP A 377 -9.48 -17.41 7.15
C ASP A 377 -8.05 -17.95 6.93
N THR A 378 -7.69 -18.31 5.71
CA THR A 378 -6.47 -19.08 5.44
C THR A 378 -5.26 -18.25 5.05
N THR A 379 -5.45 -17.04 4.56
CA THR A 379 -4.40 -16.25 3.93
C THR A 379 -3.80 -15.21 4.87
N ILE A 380 -2.46 -15.12 4.89
CA ILE A 380 -1.71 -13.96 5.35
C ILE A 380 -1.36 -13.17 4.11
N ALA A 381 -1.86 -11.94 3.98
CA ALA A 381 -1.57 -11.07 2.86
C ALA A 381 -0.32 -10.23 3.14
N LEU A 382 0.67 -10.27 2.27
CA LEU A 382 1.92 -9.54 2.43
C LEU A 382 2.12 -8.56 1.26
N ASN A 383 2.33 -7.30 1.61
CA ASN A 383 2.64 -6.24 0.68
C ASN A 383 3.99 -5.61 1.04
N ASN A 384 4.96 -5.74 0.16
CA ASN A 384 6.30 -5.22 0.39
C ASN A 384 6.51 -3.88 -0.32
N TRP A 385 6.59 -2.82 0.48
CA TRP A 385 6.85 -1.45 0.05
C TRP A 385 8.29 -1.01 0.32
N SER A 386 9.18 -1.92 0.72
CA SER A 386 10.54 -1.56 1.16
C SER A 386 11.41 -0.91 0.07
N LYS A 387 10.97 -0.95 -1.18
CA LYS A 387 11.63 -0.29 -2.31
C LYS A 387 10.93 0.99 -2.77
N LEU A 388 9.80 1.35 -2.17
CA LEU A 388 9.11 2.59 -2.51
C LEU A 388 9.84 3.79 -1.87
N PRO A 389 9.98 4.93 -2.59
CA PRO A 389 10.81 6.06 -2.19
C PRO A 389 10.09 6.97 -1.17
N PHE A 390 9.64 6.43 -0.03
CA PHE A 390 8.90 7.20 0.97
C PHE A 390 9.71 8.36 1.55
N TYR A 391 11.02 8.20 1.64
CA TYR A 391 11.91 9.19 2.22
C TYR A 391 12.61 10.08 1.19
N ASP A 392 12.20 10.02 -0.09
CA ASP A 392 12.74 10.88 -1.15
C ASP A 392 11.80 12.05 -1.49
N ILE A 393 10.69 12.19 -0.78
CA ILE A 393 9.66 13.21 -1.02
C ILE A 393 10.08 14.52 -0.31
N ASP A 394 11.01 15.25 -0.89
CA ASP A 394 11.56 16.49 -0.35
C ASP A 394 10.92 17.72 -1.05
N PHE A 395 10.25 18.56 -0.27
CA PHE A 395 9.67 19.83 -0.70
C PHE A 395 10.59 21.04 -0.42
N GLY A 396 11.91 20.85 -0.52
CA GLY A 396 12.90 21.92 -0.38
C GLY A 396 13.35 22.22 1.06
N THR A 397 12.78 21.52 2.03
CA THR A 397 13.12 21.66 3.45
C THR A 397 13.74 20.39 4.05
N GLY A 398 14.11 19.47 3.20
CA GLY A 398 14.60 18.15 3.55
C GLY A 398 13.53 17.05 3.43
N ALA A 399 14.02 15.81 3.41
CA ALA A 399 13.19 14.61 3.35
C ALA A 399 12.32 14.45 4.60
N PRO A 400 11.17 13.73 4.50
CA PRO A 400 10.41 13.39 5.69
C PRO A 400 11.26 12.52 6.62
N PHE A 401 11.19 12.79 7.91
CA PHE A 401 11.90 11.98 8.90
C PHE A 401 11.09 10.76 9.34
N TRP A 402 9.78 10.74 9.06
CA TRP A 402 8.88 9.64 9.37
C TRP A 402 7.76 9.55 8.33
N TYR A 403 7.30 8.32 8.12
CA TYR A 403 6.17 7.98 7.28
C TYR A 403 5.22 7.06 8.06
N ASP A 404 3.91 7.24 7.89
CA ASP A 404 2.90 6.38 8.48
C ASP A 404 1.62 6.32 7.61
N PHE A 405 0.72 5.43 7.97
CA PHE A 405 -0.59 5.26 7.35
C PHE A 405 -1.59 4.70 8.37
N PRO A 406 -2.90 4.95 8.25
CA PRO A 406 -3.91 4.37 9.12
C PRO A 406 -3.90 2.86 9.14
N SER A 407 -4.36 2.29 10.23
CA SER A 407 -4.51 0.84 10.37
C SER A 407 -5.40 0.26 9.27
N ILE A 408 -4.97 -0.83 8.67
CA ILE A 408 -5.74 -1.55 7.67
C ILE A 408 -6.68 -2.52 8.38
N PRO A 409 -7.98 -2.47 8.12
CA PRO A 409 -8.97 -3.27 8.86
C PRO A 409 -9.10 -4.71 8.33
N ILE A 410 -8.16 -5.18 7.55
CA ILE A 410 -8.12 -6.55 7.03
C ILE A 410 -7.14 -7.34 7.91
N PRO A 411 -7.62 -8.33 8.68
CA PRO A 411 -6.75 -9.11 9.54
C PRO A 411 -5.73 -9.90 8.72
N TRP A 412 -4.60 -10.18 9.33
CA TRP A 412 -3.48 -10.92 8.72
C TRP A 412 -2.88 -10.23 7.50
N THR A 413 -3.02 -8.90 7.41
CA THR A 413 -2.31 -8.10 6.41
C THR A 413 -0.99 -7.61 7.00
N VAL A 414 0.09 -7.83 6.27
CA VAL A 414 1.45 -7.43 6.61
C VAL A 414 1.97 -6.44 5.58
N HIS A 415 2.49 -5.31 6.04
CA HIS A 415 3.22 -4.36 5.22
C HIS A 415 4.67 -4.28 5.68
N ILE A 416 5.58 -4.38 4.74
CA ILE A 416 7.02 -4.17 4.95
C ILE A 416 7.37 -2.83 4.31
N ALA A 417 7.89 -1.90 5.10
CA ALA A 417 8.29 -0.56 4.66
C ALA A 417 9.80 -0.34 4.88
N PRO A 418 10.42 0.60 4.17
CA PRO A 418 11.79 1.00 4.48
C PRO A 418 11.84 1.69 5.85
N THR A 419 12.97 1.59 6.53
CA THR A 419 13.26 2.41 7.71
C THR A 419 13.62 3.84 7.31
N PRO A 420 13.51 4.83 8.22
CA PRO A 420 14.01 6.18 7.98
C PRO A 420 15.49 6.19 7.56
N PRO A 421 15.93 7.22 6.80
CA PRO A 421 17.29 7.27 6.24
C PRO A 421 18.42 7.34 7.29
N ASP A 422 18.12 7.80 8.49
CA ASP A 422 19.05 7.86 9.64
C ASP A 422 19.21 6.51 10.35
N GLN A 423 18.52 5.49 9.88
CA GLN A 423 18.60 4.12 10.39
C GLN A 423 19.48 3.24 9.49
N ASP A 424 19.77 2.04 9.97
CA ASP A 424 20.72 1.09 9.39
C ASP A 424 20.30 0.42 8.06
N GLY A 425 19.20 0.86 7.43
CA GLY A 425 18.66 0.22 6.22
C GLY A 425 17.82 -1.04 6.51
N GLY A 426 17.35 -1.21 7.72
CA GLY A 426 16.43 -2.26 8.15
C GLY A 426 15.05 -2.20 7.49
N ARG A 427 14.08 -2.88 8.09
CA ARG A 427 12.69 -2.89 7.62
C ARG A 427 11.72 -2.70 8.77
N ASP A 428 10.77 -1.80 8.58
CA ASP A 428 9.62 -1.66 9.47
C ASP A 428 8.50 -2.58 9.00
N VAL A 429 7.97 -3.38 9.91
CA VAL A 429 6.91 -4.36 9.62
C VAL A 429 5.66 -3.99 10.40
N TYR A 430 4.57 -3.85 9.69
CA TYR A 430 3.25 -3.50 10.20
C TYR A 430 2.30 -4.68 9.99
N MET A 431 1.74 -5.19 11.06
CA MET A 431 0.91 -6.39 11.05
C MET A 431 -0.48 -6.07 11.58
N ALA A 432 -1.49 -6.17 10.74
CA ALA A 432 -2.89 -6.04 11.15
C ALA A 432 -3.37 -7.39 11.73
N LEU A 433 -3.52 -7.46 13.03
CA LEU A 433 -3.81 -8.70 13.76
C LEU A 433 -5.16 -8.64 14.48
N PRO A 434 -5.91 -9.75 14.53
CA PRO A 434 -7.11 -9.84 15.35
C PRO A 434 -6.78 -9.62 16.85
N ARG A 435 -7.72 -9.04 17.59
CA ARG A 435 -7.54 -8.69 19.02
C ARG A 435 -7.11 -9.88 19.90
N ALA A 436 -7.59 -11.09 19.60
CA ALA A 436 -7.22 -12.28 20.35
C ALA A 436 -5.71 -12.55 20.28
N GLN A 437 -5.13 -12.44 19.07
CA GLN A 437 -3.69 -12.64 18.84
C GLN A 437 -2.86 -11.50 19.44
N VAL A 438 -3.37 -10.25 19.36
CA VAL A 438 -2.72 -9.11 20.03
C VAL A 438 -2.64 -9.31 21.52
N ARG A 439 -3.71 -9.84 22.15
CA ARG A 439 -3.71 -10.20 23.57
C ARG A 439 -2.66 -11.25 23.89
N THR A 440 -2.58 -12.33 23.08
CA THR A 440 -1.55 -13.37 23.24
C THR A 440 -0.13 -12.82 23.12
N LEU A 441 0.10 -11.88 22.19
CA LEU A 441 1.40 -11.23 22.03
C LEU A 441 1.76 -10.41 23.28
N ARG A 442 0.82 -9.62 23.82
CA ARG A 442 1.03 -8.80 25.03
C ARG A 442 1.28 -9.64 26.29
N GLU A 443 0.50 -10.70 26.49
CA GLU A 443 0.64 -11.58 27.65
C GLU A 443 1.98 -12.32 27.67
N ARG A 444 2.60 -12.53 26.50
CA ARG A 444 3.85 -13.28 26.35
C ARG A 444 4.89 -12.49 25.52
N GLU A 445 4.94 -11.19 25.71
CA GLU A 445 5.70 -10.27 24.85
C GLU A 445 7.15 -10.69 24.64
N ARG A 446 7.91 -10.94 25.72
CA ARG A 446 9.33 -11.36 25.62
C ARG A 446 9.50 -12.62 24.77
N SER A 447 8.64 -13.62 24.97
CA SER A 447 8.71 -14.86 24.20
C SER A 447 8.42 -14.65 22.73
N TRP A 448 7.44 -13.79 22.41
CA TRP A 448 7.11 -13.48 21.00
C TRP A 448 8.12 -12.53 20.36
N ALA A 449 8.61 -11.52 21.08
CA ALA A 449 9.71 -10.70 20.60
C ALA A 449 10.93 -11.57 20.24
N GLY A 450 11.32 -12.52 21.09
CA GLY A 450 12.38 -13.47 20.79
C GLY A 450 12.08 -14.43 19.62
N ARG A 451 10.80 -14.68 19.30
CA ARG A 451 10.42 -15.44 18.08
C ARG A 451 10.52 -14.60 16.82
N PHE A 452 10.05 -13.35 16.87
CA PHE A 452 10.18 -12.41 15.75
C PHE A 452 11.66 -12.10 15.48
N HIS A 453 12.45 -11.86 16.52
CA HIS A 453 13.83 -11.40 16.44
C HIS A 453 14.87 -12.49 16.72
N ARG A 454 14.55 -13.76 16.40
CA ARG A 454 15.48 -14.88 16.64
C ARG A 454 16.82 -14.77 15.92
N TYR A 455 16.94 -13.87 14.95
CA TYR A 455 18.16 -13.62 14.18
C TYR A 455 18.91 -12.34 14.61
N ALA A 456 18.44 -11.66 15.64
CA ALA A 456 19.06 -10.43 16.14
C ALA A 456 20.44 -10.64 16.78
N GLY A 457 20.86 -11.89 17.01
CA GLY A 457 22.13 -12.21 17.66
C GLY A 457 22.11 -11.89 19.16
N SER A 458 23.17 -11.24 19.65
CA SER A 458 23.30 -10.81 21.06
C SER A 458 22.65 -9.43 21.31
N GLY A 459 22.12 -8.77 20.29
CA GLY A 459 21.42 -7.50 20.44
C GLY A 459 20.07 -7.64 21.13
N GLU A 460 19.59 -6.60 21.82
CA GLU A 460 18.21 -6.58 22.29
C GLU A 460 17.26 -6.56 21.09
N PRO A 461 16.24 -7.45 21.08
CA PRO A 461 15.26 -7.44 20.02
C PRO A 461 14.44 -6.14 20.05
N PHE A 462 14.09 -5.63 18.87
CA PHE A 462 13.16 -4.51 18.80
C PHE A 462 11.83 -4.89 19.44
N PRO A 463 11.22 -3.98 20.22
CA PRO A 463 9.95 -4.28 20.87
C PRO A 463 8.82 -4.46 19.86
N LEU A 464 7.83 -5.25 20.24
CA LEU A 464 6.54 -5.26 19.56
C LEU A 464 5.74 -4.06 20.05
N THR A 465 5.34 -3.18 19.15
CA THR A 465 4.54 -1.99 19.46
C THR A 465 3.07 -2.24 19.05
N PHE A 466 2.11 -1.90 19.94
CA PHE A 466 0.70 -2.27 19.84
C PHE A 466 -0.23 -1.07 19.66
#